data_1eb51d6a72af709ac9d5265bde3929c9
#
_entry.id   1eb51d6a72af709ac9d5265bde3929c9
#
_cell.length_a   1.000
_cell.length_b   1.000
_cell.length_c   1.000
_cell.angle_alpha   90.00
_cell.angle_beta   90.00
_cell.angle_gamma   90.00
#
_symmetry.space_group_name_H-M   'P 1'
#
loop_
_entity.id
_entity.type
_entity.pdbx_description
1 polymer ?
#
loop_
_entity_poly.entity_id
_entity_poly.type
_entity_poly.pdbx_seq_one_letter_code
_entity_poly.pdbx_strand_id
1 'polypeptide(L)'
;MSKIIGIDLGTTNSCVSVMEGNEPVVIPNAEGKRTTPSVIGFVDGGEIKVGDPAKRQAVTNPTKTISSIKRFMGSKFSESKDDAKRSPYKVVKGDNDTSRVDIDGRLYTPQELSAMILQKMKKTAEDYLGSSVSEAVVTVPAYFNDAQRQATKEAREISGLKVQRIINEPTAAALAYGLDTVSYTHLRA
;
A
#
# COMPACT_ATOMS: atom_id res chain seq x y z
N MET A 1 14.02 9.05 -19.70
CA MET A 1 12.89 9.57 -18.89
C MET A 1 12.55 8.55 -17.83
N SER A 2 12.41 8.96 -16.56
CA SER A 2 11.92 8.07 -15.50
C SER A 2 10.49 7.62 -15.84
N LYS A 3 10.24 6.30 -15.78
CA LYS A 3 8.89 5.79 -15.98
C LYS A 3 8.05 6.03 -14.71
N ILE A 4 6.81 6.44 -14.90
CA ILE A 4 5.83 6.59 -13.81
C ILE A 4 5.10 5.26 -13.66
N ILE A 5 5.01 4.74 -12.43
CA ILE A 5 4.25 3.51 -12.13
C ILE A 5 2.93 3.84 -11.46
N GLY A 6 1.93 2.99 -11.66
CA GLY A 6 0.69 3.01 -10.91
C GLY A 6 0.75 1.98 -9.79
N ILE A 7 0.41 2.36 -8.55
CA ILE A 7 0.33 1.44 -7.42
C ILE A 7 -1.07 1.51 -6.82
N ASP A 8 -1.70 0.36 -6.71
CA ASP A 8 -2.85 0.18 -5.84
C ASP A 8 -2.37 -0.44 -4.52
N LEU A 9 -2.38 0.37 -3.46
CA LEU A 9 -2.03 -0.07 -2.11
C LEU A 9 -3.30 -0.56 -1.39
N GLY A 10 -3.67 -1.79 -1.63
CA GLY A 10 -4.87 -2.39 -1.03
C GLY A 10 -4.67 -2.86 0.41
N THR A 11 -5.76 -3.00 1.17
CA THR A 11 -5.73 -3.52 2.56
C THR A 11 -5.23 -4.96 2.63
N THR A 12 -5.62 -5.79 1.68
CA THR A 12 -5.29 -7.23 1.64
C THR A 12 -4.21 -7.53 0.62
N ASN A 13 -4.32 -6.97 -0.58
CA ASN A 13 -3.37 -7.16 -1.67
C ASN A 13 -3.07 -5.83 -2.33
N SER A 14 -1.85 -5.68 -2.81
CA SER A 14 -1.40 -4.54 -3.61
C SER A 14 -0.99 -4.99 -5.00
N CYS A 15 -1.05 -4.09 -5.97
CA CYS A 15 -0.53 -4.34 -7.30
C CYS A 15 0.22 -3.13 -7.84
N VAL A 16 1.06 -3.36 -8.84
CA VAL A 16 1.82 -2.32 -9.52
C VAL A 16 1.66 -2.48 -11.03
N SER A 17 1.56 -1.36 -11.72
CA SER A 17 1.37 -1.29 -13.17
C SER A 17 2.25 -0.23 -13.80
N VAL A 18 2.44 -0.35 -15.11
CA VAL A 18 3.16 0.61 -15.94
C VAL A 18 2.43 0.78 -17.28
N MET A 19 2.62 1.91 -17.93
CA MET A 19 2.19 2.09 -19.31
C MET A 19 3.25 1.56 -20.26
N GLU A 20 2.88 0.63 -21.13
CA GLU A 20 3.68 0.16 -22.25
C GLU A 20 3.03 0.62 -23.57
N GLY A 21 3.62 1.63 -24.19
CA GLY A 21 2.92 2.37 -25.23
C GLY A 21 1.67 3.05 -24.66
N ASN A 22 0.49 2.70 -25.18
CA ASN A 22 -0.80 3.22 -24.73
C ASN A 22 -1.60 2.22 -23.87
N GLU A 23 -1.01 1.06 -23.53
CA GLU A 23 -1.69 0.02 -22.78
C GLU A 23 -1.19 -0.07 -21.35
N PRO A 24 -2.08 -0.16 -20.34
CA PRO A 24 -1.69 -0.40 -18.97
C PRO A 24 -1.35 -1.88 -18.76
N VAL A 25 -0.17 -2.16 -18.25
CA VAL A 25 0.31 -3.51 -17.95
C VAL A 25 0.45 -3.67 -16.44
N VAL A 26 -0.24 -4.65 -15.85
CA VAL A 26 -0.03 -5.03 -14.45
C VAL A 26 1.19 -5.94 -14.37
N ILE A 27 2.18 -5.49 -13.62
CA ILE A 27 3.48 -6.16 -13.50
C ILE A 27 3.35 -7.39 -12.58
N PRO A 28 3.77 -8.59 -13.02
CA PRO A 28 3.82 -9.74 -12.16
C PRO A 28 4.95 -9.60 -11.12
N ASN A 29 4.70 -10.10 -9.91
CA ASN A 29 5.72 -10.16 -8.86
C ASN A 29 6.68 -11.34 -9.10
N ALA A 30 7.68 -11.50 -8.19
CA ALA A 30 8.67 -12.58 -8.29
C ALA A 30 8.06 -13.99 -8.22
N GLU A 31 6.85 -14.11 -7.68
CA GLU A 31 6.08 -15.35 -7.62
C GLU A 31 5.17 -15.56 -8.86
N GLY A 32 5.28 -14.70 -9.88
CA GLY A 32 4.48 -14.75 -11.11
C GLY A 32 3.03 -14.28 -10.96
N LYS A 33 2.67 -13.68 -9.82
CA LYS A 33 1.32 -13.19 -9.54
C LYS A 33 1.19 -11.71 -9.85
N ARG A 34 0.02 -11.29 -10.33
CA ARG A 34 -0.29 -9.87 -10.60
C ARG A 34 -0.65 -9.07 -9.35
N THR A 35 -0.85 -9.72 -8.22
CA THR A 35 -1.10 -9.09 -6.92
C THR A 35 -0.12 -9.63 -5.89
N THR A 36 0.29 -8.77 -4.96
CA THR A 36 1.19 -9.10 -3.86
C THR A 36 0.42 -8.90 -2.55
N PRO A 37 0.39 -9.89 -1.64
CA PRO A 37 -0.23 -9.69 -0.33
C PRO A 37 0.35 -8.48 0.41
N SER A 38 -0.53 -7.64 0.95
CA SER A 38 -0.14 -6.48 1.77
C SER A 38 0.22 -6.95 3.19
N VAL A 39 1.22 -7.83 3.28
CA VAL A 39 1.65 -8.50 4.51
C VAL A 39 3.15 -8.31 4.69
N ILE A 40 3.56 -8.00 5.92
CA ILE A 40 4.95 -7.78 6.31
C ILE A 40 5.27 -8.78 7.42
N GLY A 41 6.37 -9.50 7.29
CA GLY A 41 6.85 -10.45 8.29
C GLY A 41 8.21 -10.01 8.82
N PHE A 42 8.32 -9.90 10.14
CA PHE A 42 9.60 -9.69 10.81
C PHE A 42 10.16 -11.06 11.22
N VAL A 43 11.38 -11.34 10.81
CA VAL A 43 12.08 -12.59 11.07
C VAL A 43 13.17 -12.35 12.11
N ASP A 44 13.45 -13.35 12.92
CA ASP A 44 14.57 -13.28 13.86
C ASP A 44 15.88 -13.05 13.09
N GLY A 45 16.73 -12.17 13.62
CA GLY A 45 17.92 -11.69 12.90
C GLY A 45 17.72 -10.41 12.09
N GLY A 46 16.51 -9.81 12.11
CA GLY A 46 16.25 -8.47 11.54
C GLY A 46 15.86 -8.48 10.06
N GLU A 47 15.71 -9.64 9.44
CA GLU A 47 15.19 -9.74 8.07
C GLU A 47 13.71 -9.35 8.03
N ILE A 48 13.31 -8.57 7.03
CA ILE A 48 11.92 -8.21 6.78
C ILE A 48 11.46 -8.84 5.45
N LYS A 49 10.38 -9.61 5.52
CA LYS A 49 9.71 -10.21 4.37
C LYS A 49 8.45 -9.44 4.02
N VAL A 50 8.14 -9.32 2.73
CA VAL A 50 6.91 -8.65 2.26
C VAL A 50 6.26 -9.51 1.18
N GLY A 51 4.93 -9.61 1.22
CA GLY A 51 4.15 -10.35 0.24
C GLY A 51 3.95 -11.82 0.62
N ASP A 52 4.01 -12.72 -0.36
CA ASP A 52 3.77 -14.16 -0.18
C ASP A 52 4.69 -14.81 0.87
N PRO A 53 6.00 -14.50 0.93
CA PRO A 53 6.87 -15.02 1.98
C PRO A 53 6.42 -14.63 3.40
N ALA A 54 5.99 -13.38 3.59
CA ALA A 54 5.45 -12.91 4.86
C ALA A 54 4.10 -13.58 5.18
N LYS A 55 3.23 -13.73 4.19
CA LYS A 55 1.93 -14.39 4.35
C LYS A 55 2.08 -15.85 4.80
N ARG A 56 3.06 -16.58 4.25
CA ARG A 56 3.35 -17.96 4.68
C ARG A 56 3.81 -18.03 6.13
N GLN A 57 4.60 -17.06 6.59
CA GLN A 57 5.06 -16.96 7.98
C GLN A 57 3.92 -16.74 8.99
N ALA A 58 2.78 -16.18 8.58
CA ALA A 58 1.66 -15.86 9.47
C ALA A 58 1.16 -17.08 10.28
N VAL A 59 1.31 -18.29 9.74
CA VAL A 59 0.89 -19.54 10.42
C VAL A 59 1.80 -19.85 11.63
N THR A 60 3.09 -19.65 11.49
CA THR A 60 4.09 -20.01 12.51
C THR A 60 4.50 -18.83 13.40
N ASN A 61 4.36 -17.61 12.90
CA ASN A 61 4.77 -16.39 13.60
C ASN A 61 3.74 -15.26 13.42
N PRO A 62 2.49 -15.42 13.89
CA PRO A 62 1.44 -14.44 13.70
C PRO A 62 1.70 -13.10 14.39
N THR A 63 2.36 -13.11 15.55
CA THR A 63 2.63 -11.89 16.33
C THR A 63 3.65 -10.95 15.69
N LYS A 64 4.52 -11.49 14.81
CA LYS A 64 5.49 -10.71 14.02
C LYS A 64 5.10 -10.62 12.54
N THR A 65 3.85 -10.94 12.20
CA THR A 65 3.33 -10.84 10.83
C THR A 65 2.18 -9.85 10.76
N ILE A 66 2.44 -8.73 10.10
CA ILE A 66 1.55 -7.59 10.05
C ILE A 66 0.72 -7.66 8.77
N SER A 67 -0.60 -7.69 8.92
CA SER A 67 -1.56 -7.63 7.81
C SER A 67 -2.57 -6.52 8.03
N SER A 68 -3.24 -6.09 6.96
CA SER A 68 -4.32 -5.08 7.01
C SER A 68 -3.91 -3.74 7.65
N ILE A 69 -2.62 -3.38 7.60
CA ILE A 69 -2.10 -2.18 8.24
C ILE A 69 -2.77 -0.88 7.75
N LYS A 70 -3.33 -0.89 6.53
CA LYS A 70 -4.05 0.24 5.94
C LYS A 70 -5.23 0.70 6.81
N ARG A 71 -5.82 -0.19 7.63
CA ARG A 71 -6.92 0.15 8.56
C ARG A 71 -6.51 1.13 9.65
N PHE A 72 -5.23 1.17 10.00
CA PHE A 72 -4.67 2.05 11.02
C PHE A 72 -4.09 3.36 10.45
N MET A 73 -4.04 3.48 9.12
CA MET A 73 -3.47 4.65 8.44
C MET A 73 -4.27 5.92 8.75
N GLY A 74 -3.63 6.90 9.39
CA GLY A 74 -4.25 8.19 9.71
C GLY A 74 -5.44 8.13 10.66
N SER A 75 -5.69 6.98 11.31
CA SER A 75 -6.76 6.80 12.29
C SER A 75 -6.23 6.99 13.71
N LYS A 76 -7.08 7.49 14.61
CA LYS A 76 -6.77 7.51 16.04
C LYS A 76 -6.83 6.11 16.62
N PHE A 77 -5.99 5.83 17.62
CA PHE A 77 -6.03 4.54 18.32
C PHE A 77 -7.40 4.30 18.99
N SER A 78 -7.99 5.35 19.56
CA SER A 78 -9.33 5.29 20.15
C SER A 78 -10.42 4.86 19.17
N GLU A 79 -10.29 5.18 17.88
CA GLU A 79 -11.24 4.83 16.81
C GLU A 79 -11.00 3.42 16.26
N SER A 80 -9.79 2.90 16.36
CA SER A 80 -9.37 1.61 15.79
C SER A 80 -9.18 0.49 16.83
N LYS A 81 -9.70 0.66 18.04
CA LYS A 81 -9.58 -0.33 19.14
C LYS A 81 -10.08 -1.73 18.78
N ASP A 82 -11.17 -1.83 18.03
CA ASP A 82 -11.74 -3.12 17.66
C ASP A 82 -10.89 -3.83 16.60
N ASP A 83 -10.31 -3.09 15.65
CA ASP A 83 -9.35 -3.63 14.71
C ASP A 83 -8.05 -4.04 15.42
N ALA A 84 -7.60 -3.26 16.40
CA ALA A 84 -6.44 -3.59 17.23
C ALA A 84 -6.64 -4.91 18.01
N LYS A 85 -7.82 -5.10 18.62
CA LYS A 85 -8.15 -6.34 19.36
C LYS A 85 -8.22 -7.58 18.44
N ARG A 86 -8.61 -7.41 17.18
CA ARG A 86 -8.71 -8.52 16.20
C ARG A 86 -7.37 -8.83 15.52
N SER A 87 -6.40 -7.94 15.64
CA SER A 87 -5.07 -8.15 15.06
C SER A 87 -4.29 -9.21 15.82
N PRO A 88 -3.62 -10.16 15.13
CA PRO A 88 -2.79 -11.16 15.77
C PRO A 88 -1.49 -10.58 16.33
N TYR A 89 -1.12 -9.36 15.91
CA TYR A 89 0.05 -8.61 16.36
C TYR A 89 -0.36 -7.50 17.33
N LYS A 90 0.60 -7.03 18.12
CA LYS A 90 0.35 -6.05 19.17
C LYS A 90 0.24 -4.63 18.61
N VAL A 91 -0.95 -4.04 18.72
CA VAL A 91 -1.20 -2.63 18.39
C VAL A 91 -1.35 -1.84 19.70
N VAL A 92 -0.61 -0.76 19.82
CA VAL A 92 -0.57 0.09 21.02
C VAL A 92 -0.86 1.54 20.68
N LYS A 93 -1.23 2.30 21.70
CA LYS A 93 -1.40 3.75 21.61
C LYS A 93 -0.02 4.43 21.59
N GLY A 94 0.22 5.25 20.60
CA GLY A 94 1.35 6.16 20.52
C GLY A 94 0.99 7.59 20.90
N ASP A 95 1.91 8.51 20.66
CA ASP A 95 1.71 9.94 20.88
C ASP A 95 0.53 10.48 20.06
N ASN A 96 -0.16 11.49 20.59
CA ASN A 96 -1.32 12.13 19.95
C ASN A 96 -2.45 11.15 19.57
N ASP A 97 -2.63 10.10 20.37
CA ASP A 97 -3.63 9.05 20.14
C ASP A 97 -3.47 8.31 18.80
N THR A 98 -2.24 8.21 18.28
CA THR A 98 -1.94 7.48 17.05
C THR A 98 -1.79 5.99 17.32
N SER A 99 -2.09 5.15 16.31
CA SER A 99 -1.82 3.71 16.39
C SER A 99 -0.35 3.43 16.11
N ARG A 100 0.24 2.48 16.87
CA ARG A 100 1.59 1.94 16.66
C ARG A 100 1.54 0.43 16.72
N VAL A 101 2.41 -0.23 15.96
CA VAL A 101 2.62 -1.68 16.02
C VAL A 101 3.91 -1.94 16.80
N ASP A 102 3.80 -2.71 17.87
CA ASP A 102 4.93 -3.08 18.71
C ASP A 102 5.51 -4.42 18.24
N ILE A 103 6.73 -4.40 17.74
CA ILE A 103 7.50 -5.59 17.36
C ILE A 103 8.80 -5.62 18.18
N ASP A 104 8.88 -6.53 19.09
CA ASP A 104 10.04 -6.71 20.00
C ASP A 104 10.46 -5.41 20.72
N GLY A 105 9.48 -4.58 21.11
CA GLY A 105 9.71 -3.31 21.80
C GLY A 105 9.98 -2.12 20.86
N ARG A 106 10.12 -2.33 19.55
CA ARG A 106 10.18 -1.25 18.58
C ARG A 106 8.77 -0.90 18.09
N LEU A 107 8.44 0.38 18.17
CA LEU A 107 7.14 0.91 17.75
C LEU A 107 7.21 1.40 16.30
N TYR A 108 6.46 0.76 15.45
CA TYR A 108 6.32 1.13 14.03
C TYR A 108 5.05 1.93 13.79
N THR A 109 5.13 2.96 12.96
CA THR A 109 3.94 3.65 12.46
C THR A 109 3.26 2.85 11.34
N PRO A 110 1.94 2.98 11.14
CA PRO A 110 1.29 2.43 9.95
C PRO A 110 1.91 2.94 8.64
N GLN A 111 2.43 4.17 8.64
CA GLN A 111 3.12 4.78 7.50
C GLN A 111 4.43 4.04 7.17
N GLU A 112 5.27 3.77 8.18
CA GLU A 112 6.53 3.01 8.00
C GLU A 112 6.23 1.59 7.45
N LEU A 113 5.25 0.92 8.01
CA LEU A 113 4.86 -0.42 7.56
C LEU A 113 4.29 -0.40 6.14
N SER A 114 3.44 0.57 5.82
CA SER A 114 2.92 0.74 4.46
C SER A 114 4.03 1.08 3.46
N ALA A 115 5.04 1.85 3.90
CA ALA A 115 6.20 2.16 3.07
C ALA A 115 6.99 0.90 2.67
N MET A 116 7.09 -0.12 3.53
CA MET A 116 7.73 -1.40 3.19
C MET A 116 6.99 -2.12 2.05
N ILE A 117 5.65 -2.06 2.04
CA ILE A 117 4.85 -2.62 0.94
C ILE A 117 5.10 -1.82 -0.35
N LEU A 118 5.12 -0.49 -0.26
CA LEU A 118 5.40 0.38 -1.41
C LEU A 118 6.81 0.15 -1.98
N GLN A 119 7.81 -0.05 -1.10
CA GLN A 119 9.17 -0.41 -1.52
C GLN A 119 9.20 -1.76 -2.25
N LYS A 120 8.40 -2.75 -1.82
CA LYS A 120 8.26 -4.03 -2.55
C LYS A 120 7.64 -3.80 -3.92
N MET A 121 6.60 -2.95 -4.05
CA MET A 121 6.00 -2.61 -5.34
C MET A 121 6.98 -1.90 -6.26
N LYS A 122 7.73 -0.92 -5.72
CA LYS A 122 8.80 -0.23 -6.44
C LYS A 122 9.83 -1.22 -6.97
N LYS A 123 10.36 -2.09 -6.10
CA LYS A 123 11.35 -3.11 -6.50
C LYS A 123 10.81 -4.04 -7.58
N THR A 124 9.56 -4.50 -7.45
CA THR A 124 8.91 -5.32 -8.48
C THR A 124 8.87 -4.61 -9.83
N ALA A 125 8.57 -3.31 -9.84
CA ALA A 125 8.57 -2.51 -11.06
C ALA A 125 9.97 -2.32 -11.63
N GLU A 126 10.97 -2.05 -10.79
CA GLU A 126 12.36 -1.86 -11.20
C GLU A 126 12.96 -3.15 -11.80
N ASP A 127 12.66 -4.30 -11.18
CA ASP A 127 13.09 -5.61 -11.67
C ASP A 127 12.48 -5.93 -13.05
N TYR A 128 11.20 -5.58 -13.24
CA TYR A 128 10.51 -5.76 -14.53
C TYR A 128 11.02 -4.81 -15.62
N LEU A 129 11.23 -3.55 -15.27
CA LEU A 129 11.62 -2.49 -16.21
C LEU A 129 13.13 -2.48 -16.52
N GLY A 130 13.95 -3.16 -15.73
CA GLY A 130 15.42 -3.11 -15.82
C GLY A 130 16.00 -1.70 -15.54
N SER A 131 15.25 -0.83 -14.87
CA SER A 131 15.66 0.55 -14.61
C SER A 131 15.03 1.08 -13.33
N SER A 132 15.66 2.10 -12.71
CA SER A 132 15.16 2.72 -11.49
C SER A 132 13.84 3.45 -11.71
N VAL A 133 12.98 3.42 -10.70
CA VAL A 133 11.70 4.11 -10.66
C VAL A 133 11.70 5.10 -9.50
N SER A 134 11.41 6.35 -9.79
CA SER A 134 11.35 7.43 -8.78
C SER A 134 9.95 8.01 -8.60
N GLU A 135 9.05 7.79 -9.54
CA GLU A 135 7.74 8.44 -9.58
C GLU A 135 6.59 7.43 -9.64
N ALA A 136 5.51 7.73 -8.90
CA ALA A 136 4.33 6.88 -8.86
C ALA A 136 3.03 7.70 -8.79
N VAL A 137 1.95 7.09 -9.28
CA VAL A 137 0.57 7.43 -8.95
C VAL A 137 0.06 6.37 -8.00
N VAL A 138 -0.57 6.76 -6.89
CA VAL A 138 -1.08 5.80 -5.89
C VAL A 138 -2.58 6.01 -5.69
N THR A 139 -3.33 4.92 -5.65
CA THR A 139 -4.76 4.96 -5.39
C THR A 139 -5.06 4.97 -3.88
N VAL A 140 -6.16 5.60 -3.51
CA VAL A 140 -6.71 5.61 -2.15
C VAL A 140 -8.22 5.39 -2.20
N PRO A 141 -8.83 4.80 -1.15
CA PRO A 141 -10.27 4.72 -1.04
C PRO A 141 -10.93 6.09 -1.10
N ALA A 142 -12.10 6.19 -1.75
CA ALA A 142 -12.82 7.45 -1.88
C ALA A 142 -13.24 8.03 -0.52
N TYR A 143 -13.51 7.17 0.47
CA TYR A 143 -13.93 7.55 1.83
C TYR A 143 -12.77 8.00 2.74
N PHE A 144 -11.51 7.93 2.29
CA PHE A 144 -10.38 8.41 3.09
C PHE A 144 -10.52 9.90 3.37
N ASN A 145 -10.42 10.26 4.66
CA ASN A 145 -10.33 11.65 5.11
C ASN A 145 -8.93 12.24 4.87
N ASP A 146 -8.78 13.52 5.16
CA ASP A 146 -7.51 14.23 4.92
C ASP A 146 -6.34 13.65 5.72
N ALA A 147 -6.56 13.21 6.97
CA ALA A 147 -5.53 12.60 7.81
C ALA A 147 -5.06 11.27 7.20
N GLN A 148 -5.96 10.45 6.69
CA GLN A 148 -5.64 9.18 6.03
C GLN A 148 -4.91 9.40 4.69
N ARG A 149 -5.32 10.42 3.92
CA ARG A 149 -4.63 10.83 2.69
C ARG A 149 -3.22 11.35 3.00
N GLN A 150 -3.07 12.14 4.05
CA GLN A 150 -1.77 12.64 4.48
C GLN A 150 -0.86 11.49 4.95
N ALA A 151 -1.37 10.57 5.75
CA ALA A 151 -0.61 9.38 6.17
C ALA A 151 -0.16 8.51 4.97
N THR A 152 -1.01 8.40 3.94
CA THR A 152 -0.63 7.73 2.68
C THR A 152 0.48 8.50 1.95
N LYS A 153 0.48 9.82 2.00
CA LYS A 153 1.56 10.66 1.48
C LYS A 153 2.89 10.39 2.19
N GLU A 154 2.87 10.37 3.51
CA GLU A 154 4.04 10.11 4.34
C GLU A 154 4.64 8.73 4.09
N ALA A 155 3.79 7.69 4.01
CA ALA A 155 4.23 6.34 3.68
C ALA A 155 5.03 6.27 2.36
N ARG A 156 4.63 7.05 1.37
CA ARG A 156 5.29 7.11 0.07
C ARG A 156 6.61 7.85 0.13
N GLU A 157 6.66 8.96 0.84
CA GLU A 157 7.90 9.71 1.07
C GLU A 157 8.93 8.82 1.76
N ILE A 158 8.52 8.08 2.78
CA ILE A 158 9.37 7.09 3.47
C ILE A 158 9.85 5.99 2.50
N SER A 159 9.00 5.59 1.54
CA SER A 159 9.37 4.57 0.53
C SER A 159 10.36 5.05 -0.53
N GLY A 160 10.65 6.35 -0.57
CA GLY A 160 11.51 6.97 -1.59
C GLY A 160 10.84 7.12 -2.97
N LEU A 161 9.50 7.14 -3.01
CA LEU A 161 8.72 7.41 -4.22
C LEU A 161 8.20 8.85 -4.21
N LYS A 162 8.53 9.61 -5.27
CA LYS A 162 7.91 10.90 -5.54
C LYS A 162 6.53 10.64 -6.15
N VAL A 163 5.48 11.07 -5.47
CA VAL A 163 4.14 10.86 -5.97
C VAL A 163 3.64 12.05 -6.74
N GLN A 164 3.29 11.80 -7.98
CA GLN A 164 2.74 12.79 -8.89
C GLN A 164 1.27 13.10 -8.56
N ARG A 165 0.48 12.06 -8.25
CA ARG A 165 -0.95 12.21 -7.91
C ARG A 165 -1.44 11.13 -6.94
N ILE A 166 -2.47 11.49 -6.18
CA ILE A 166 -3.34 10.55 -5.48
C ILE A 166 -4.68 10.52 -6.23
N ILE A 167 -5.15 9.34 -6.58
CA ILE A 167 -6.42 9.14 -7.27
C ILE A 167 -7.30 8.24 -6.41
N ASN A 168 -8.60 8.52 -6.37
CA ASN A 168 -9.54 7.63 -5.70
C ASN A 168 -9.65 6.31 -6.46
N GLU A 169 -9.67 5.17 -5.72
CA GLU A 169 -9.79 3.83 -6.30
C GLU A 169 -10.95 3.70 -7.30
N PRO A 170 -12.19 4.12 -6.98
CA PRO A 170 -13.29 4.06 -7.95
C PRO A 170 -13.07 4.96 -9.18
N THR A 171 -12.42 6.12 -9.02
CA THR A 171 -12.07 6.98 -10.16
C THR A 171 -11.04 6.31 -11.07
N ALA A 172 -10.02 5.67 -10.48
CA ALA A 172 -9.01 4.94 -11.25
C ALA A 172 -9.63 3.77 -12.02
N ALA A 173 -10.56 3.03 -11.39
CA ALA A 173 -11.30 1.96 -12.06
C ALA A 173 -12.17 2.48 -13.21
N ALA A 174 -12.89 3.58 -13.01
CA ALA A 174 -13.71 4.21 -14.04
C ALA A 174 -12.88 4.63 -15.26
N LEU A 175 -11.71 5.25 -15.03
CA LEU A 175 -10.78 5.63 -16.10
C LEU A 175 -10.25 4.40 -16.84
N ALA A 176 -9.92 3.31 -16.14
CA ALA A 176 -9.44 2.08 -16.75
C ALA A 176 -10.50 1.39 -17.63
N TYR A 177 -11.78 1.55 -17.31
CA TYR A 177 -12.89 1.07 -18.15
C TYR A 177 -13.30 2.03 -19.28
N GLY A 178 -12.61 3.16 -19.43
CA GLY A 178 -12.89 4.13 -20.49
C GLY A 178 -14.19 4.91 -20.29
N LEU A 179 -14.68 5.02 -19.05
CA LEU A 179 -15.90 5.77 -18.72
C LEU A 179 -15.72 7.29 -18.86
N ASP A 180 -14.50 7.76 -19.01
CA ASP A 180 -14.15 9.11 -19.40
C ASP A 180 -14.53 9.43 -20.85
N THR A 181 -14.65 8.41 -21.71
CA THR A 181 -15.12 8.55 -23.10
C THR A 181 -16.65 8.50 -23.24
N VAL A 182 -17.37 8.14 -22.18
CA VAL A 182 -18.84 8.17 -22.16
C VAL A 182 -19.33 9.60 -21.90
N SER A 183 -19.20 10.38 -22.95
CA SER A 183 -20.02 11.51 -23.34
C SER A 183 -20.52 12.47 -22.23
N TYR A 184 -19.92 13.64 -22.21
CA TYR A 184 -20.52 14.90 -21.75
C TYR A 184 -21.92 15.22 -22.33
N THR A 185 -22.49 14.35 -23.15
CA THR A 185 -23.77 14.56 -23.83
C THR A 185 -24.98 14.20 -22.98
N HIS A 186 -24.85 13.51 -21.84
CA HIS A 186 -25.98 13.10 -21.00
C HIS A 186 -26.15 13.86 -19.66
N LEU A 187 -25.30 14.85 -19.39
CA LEU A 187 -25.43 15.69 -18.17
C LEU A 187 -26.01 17.09 -18.43
N ARG A 188 -26.65 17.31 -19.59
CA ARG A 188 -27.40 18.50 -19.93
C ARG A 188 -28.87 18.17 -20.23
N ALA A 189 -29.55 17.49 -19.30
CA ALA A 189 -30.99 17.40 -19.29
C ALA A 189 -31.50 17.74 -17.90
#